data_42e484015b81eae4383cb8d2752ec2df
#
_entry.id   42e484015b81eae4383cb8d2752ec2df
#
_cell.length_a   1.000
_cell.length_b   1.000
_cell.length_c   1.000
_cell.angle_alpha   90.00
_cell.angle_beta   90.00
_cell.angle_gamma   90.00
#
_symmetry.space_group_name_H-M   'P 1'
#
loop_
_entity.id
_entity.type
_entity.pdbx_description
1 polymer ?
#
loop_
_entity_poly.entity_id
_entity_poly.type
_entity_poly.pdbx_seq_one_letter_code
_entity_poly.pdbx_strand_id
1 'polypeptide(L)'
;MENIELIFENIQAKNLEKLLFEDLSIQKEKIKTSHFYDNEEKKDLEFKDVVSLEEYFSRPGTGNIFLEEVDIGTIISNVIIVISFDEVYGDVVINFPSNEILNTEKRLERKKYEAVLKKILLIYKNIDMSKVLLGYEPAEDEDMLICRIDENGVYESNSNH
;
A
#
# COMPACT_ATOMS: atom_id res chain seq x y z
N MET A 1 16.03 -7.45 -9.25
CA MET A 1 14.65 -7.31 -9.73
C MET A 1 14.08 -5.99 -9.20
N GLU A 2 13.40 -5.27 -10.04
CA GLU A 2 12.78 -4.02 -9.64
C GLU A 2 11.54 -4.25 -8.79
N ASN A 3 11.27 -3.32 -7.89
CA ASN A 3 10.07 -3.32 -7.07
C ASN A 3 9.10 -2.27 -7.55
N ILE A 4 7.83 -2.54 -7.33
CA ILE A 4 6.74 -1.59 -7.52
C ILE A 4 6.25 -1.14 -6.15
N GLU A 5 5.95 0.14 -6.06
CA GLU A 5 5.33 0.73 -4.88
C GLU A 5 3.92 1.19 -5.22
N LEU A 6 2.98 0.83 -4.36
CA LEU A 6 1.63 1.38 -4.36
C LEU A 6 1.51 2.21 -3.07
N ILE A 7 1.33 3.52 -3.22
CA ILE A 7 1.33 4.45 -2.08
C ILE A 7 -0.05 5.08 -1.92
N PHE A 8 -0.61 4.94 -0.72
CA PHE A 8 -1.83 5.67 -0.31
C PHE A 8 -1.37 6.79 0.61
N GLU A 9 -1.50 8.04 0.16
CA GLU A 9 -0.89 9.18 0.83
C GLU A 9 -1.89 10.00 1.64
N ASN A 10 -1.49 10.39 2.84
CA ASN A 10 -2.28 11.20 3.78
C ASN A 10 -3.61 10.55 4.18
N ILE A 11 -3.53 9.34 4.68
CA ILE A 11 -4.66 8.62 5.26
C ILE A 11 -4.76 8.99 6.75
N GLN A 12 -5.98 9.06 7.27
CA GLN A 12 -6.18 9.23 8.71
C GLN A 12 -6.06 7.87 9.41
N ALA A 13 -5.51 7.89 10.62
CA ALA A 13 -5.33 6.66 11.40
C ALA A 13 -6.64 5.88 11.60
N LYS A 14 -7.76 6.59 11.74
CA LYS A 14 -9.08 5.96 11.90
C LYS A 14 -9.52 5.12 10.69
N ASN A 15 -8.94 5.39 9.51
CA ASN A 15 -9.29 4.68 8.28
C ASN A 15 -8.32 3.54 7.96
N LEU A 16 -7.28 3.36 8.77
CA LEU A 16 -6.22 2.41 8.49
C LEU A 16 -6.71 0.96 8.50
N GLU A 17 -7.47 0.58 9.52
CA GLU A 17 -8.01 -0.77 9.62
C GLU A 17 -8.98 -1.09 8.48
N LYS A 18 -9.79 -0.10 8.09
CA LYS A 18 -10.68 -0.24 6.94
C LYS A 18 -9.91 -0.51 5.66
N LEU A 19 -8.85 0.25 5.41
CA LEU A 19 -8.01 0.05 4.22
C LEU A 19 -7.40 -1.35 4.21
N LEU A 20 -6.78 -1.75 5.31
CA LEU A 20 -6.04 -3.02 5.35
C LEU A 20 -6.95 -4.24 5.37
N PHE A 21 -7.97 -4.25 6.21
CA PHE A 21 -8.76 -5.47 6.45
C PHE A 21 -10.03 -5.56 5.63
N GLU A 22 -10.63 -4.44 5.26
CA GLU A 22 -11.82 -4.45 4.41
C GLU A 22 -11.45 -4.28 2.94
N ASP A 23 -10.80 -3.19 2.58
CA ASP A 23 -10.52 -2.87 1.17
C ASP A 23 -9.45 -3.77 0.55
N LEU A 24 -8.37 -4.03 1.27
CA LEU A 24 -7.29 -4.91 0.80
C LEU A 24 -7.48 -6.37 1.24
N SER A 25 -8.48 -6.62 2.06
CA SER A 25 -8.84 -7.97 2.53
C SER A 25 -7.65 -8.74 3.13
N ILE A 26 -6.77 -8.04 3.83
CA ILE A 26 -5.61 -8.67 4.45
C ILE A 26 -6.07 -9.65 5.51
N GLN A 27 -5.60 -10.88 5.40
CA GLN A 27 -5.87 -11.94 6.38
C GLN A 27 -4.73 -11.99 7.37
N LYS A 28 -5.05 -11.89 8.65
CA LYS A 28 -4.03 -11.89 9.72
C LYS A 28 -3.18 -13.14 9.70
N GLU A 29 -3.75 -14.28 9.29
CA GLU A 29 -3.07 -15.57 9.19
C GLU A 29 -1.99 -15.58 8.10
N LYS A 30 -2.06 -14.65 7.15
CA LYS A 30 -1.10 -14.53 6.05
C LYS A 30 0.08 -13.62 6.37
N ILE A 31 0.09 -13.01 7.55
CA ILE A 31 1.19 -12.18 8.00
C ILE A 31 2.35 -13.10 8.43
N LYS A 32 3.48 -12.98 7.72
CA LYS A 32 4.70 -13.77 8.04
C LYS A 32 5.41 -13.20 9.24
N THR A 33 5.71 -11.91 9.18
CA THR A 33 6.37 -11.18 10.27
C THR A 33 5.84 -9.76 10.28
N SER A 34 6.02 -9.08 11.40
CA SER A 34 5.63 -7.68 11.54
C SER A 34 6.48 -7.02 12.60
N HIS A 35 6.72 -5.71 12.44
CA HIS A 35 7.52 -4.92 13.37
C HIS A 35 6.87 -3.57 13.59
N PHE A 36 6.45 -3.33 14.84
CA PHE A 36 5.91 -2.04 15.28
C PHE A 36 6.72 -1.60 16.49
N TYR A 37 7.50 -0.54 16.34
CA TYR A 37 8.33 -0.06 17.44
C TYR A 37 7.50 0.82 18.38
N ASP A 38 7.49 0.44 19.66
CA ASP A 38 6.82 1.22 20.70
C ASP A 38 7.82 2.17 21.32
N ASN A 39 7.66 3.47 21.07
CA ASN A 39 8.56 4.52 21.56
C ASN A 39 8.48 4.71 23.07
N GLU A 40 7.34 4.41 23.70
CA GLU A 40 7.19 4.57 25.13
C GLU A 40 7.89 3.46 25.90
N GLU A 41 7.63 2.22 25.52
CA GLU A 41 8.23 1.06 26.16
C GLU A 41 9.56 0.65 25.54
N LYS A 42 9.93 1.27 24.43
CA LYS A 42 11.19 1.04 23.69
C LYS A 42 11.39 -0.43 23.33
N LYS A 43 10.35 -1.04 22.76
CA LYS A 43 10.41 -2.43 22.32
C LYS A 43 9.70 -2.59 20.97
N ASP A 44 10.08 -3.65 20.25
CA ASP A 44 9.39 -4.06 19.04
C ASP A 44 8.14 -4.86 19.40
N LEU A 45 7.03 -4.50 18.78
CA LEU A 45 5.79 -5.26 18.88
C LEU A 45 5.53 -5.97 17.56
N GLU A 46 4.93 -7.14 17.65
CA GLU A 46 4.37 -7.80 16.49
C GLU A 46 2.93 -7.30 16.28
N PHE A 47 2.40 -7.48 15.09
CA PHE A 47 1.03 -7.09 14.78
C PHE A 47 0.01 -7.61 15.80
N LYS A 48 0.17 -8.86 16.25
CA LYS A 48 -0.72 -9.49 17.22
C LYS A 48 -0.74 -8.78 18.57
N ASP A 49 0.32 -8.03 18.89
CA ASP A 49 0.45 -7.29 20.16
C ASP A 49 -0.12 -5.88 20.07
N VAL A 50 -0.48 -5.43 18.86
CA VAL A 50 -1.09 -4.11 18.64
C VAL A 50 -2.60 -4.25 18.74
N VAL A 51 -3.17 -3.68 19.80
CA VAL A 51 -4.61 -3.80 20.07
C VAL A 51 -5.44 -3.05 19.03
N SER A 52 -4.99 -1.86 18.65
CA SER A 52 -5.64 -1.01 17.67
C SER A 52 -4.60 -0.23 16.88
N LEU A 53 -4.66 -0.31 15.55
CA LEU A 53 -3.78 0.47 14.68
C LEU A 53 -4.08 1.96 14.79
N GLU A 54 -5.36 2.32 14.94
CA GLU A 54 -5.75 3.71 15.15
C GLU A 54 -5.10 4.29 16.41
N GLU A 55 -5.15 3.54 17.49
CA GLU A 55 -4.52 3.96 18.75
C GLU A 55 -3.00 4.01 18.64
N TYR A 56 -2.39 2.98 18.05
CA TYR A 56 -0.95 2.93 17.87
C TYR A 56 -0.44 4.13 17.07
N PHE A 57 -1.13 4.48 15.97
CA PHE A 57 -0.75 5.58 15.09
C PHE A 57 -1.40 6.93 15.48
N SER A 58 -1.94 7.05 16.68
CA SER A 58 -2.37 8.34 17.21
C SER A 58 -1.18 9.26 17.53
N ARG A 59 0.02 8.74 17.42
CA ARG A 59 1.29 9.44 17.59
C ARG A 59 2.25 9.02 16.47
N PRO A 60 3.36 9.78 16.25
CA PRO A 60 4.32 9.41 15.20
C PRO A 60 4.85 8.00 15.37
N GLY A 61 4.92 7.27 14.28
CA GLY A 61 5.43 5.91 14.32
C GLY A 61 5.47 5.26 12.95
N THR A 62 6.18 4.14 12.87
CA THR A 62 6.30 3.34 11.65
C THR A 62 6.13 1.87 12.00
N GLY A 63 5.35 1.18 11.18
CA GLY A 63 5.17 -0.27 11.29
C GLY A 63 5.40 -0.94 9.96
N ASN A 64 5.89 -2.18 9.99
CA ASN A 64 6.12 -2.99 8.81
C ASN A 64 5.37 -4.31 8.94
N ILE A 65 4.74 -4.73 7.84
CA ILE A 65 4.02 -6.00 7.77
C ILE A 65 4.51 -6.75 6.53
N PHE A 66 4.93 -8.01 6.72
CA PHE A 66 5.38 -8.89 5.64
C PHE A 66 4.30 -9.92 5.39
N LEU A 67 3.83 -10.01 4.15
CA LEU A 67 2.71 -10.87 3.75
C LEU A 67 3.10 -11.75 2.58
N GLU A 68 2.54 -12.97 2.58
CA GLU A 68 2.71 -13.86 1.43
C GLU A 68 1.92 -13.36 0.24
N GLU A 69 0.69 -12.91 0.47
CA GLU A 69 -0.21 -12.46 -0.59
C GLU A 69 -1.09 -11.31 -0.13
N VAL A 70 -1.38 -10.41 -1.07
CA VAL A 70 -2.37 -9.33 -0.89
C VAL A 70 -3.13 -9.17 -2.19
N ASP A 71 -4.41 -8.87 -2.11
CA ASP A 71 -5.26 -8.58 -3.27
C ASP A 71 -5.36 -7.07 -3.46
N ILE A 72 -4.69 -6.56 -4.51
CA ILE A 72 -4.77 -5.14 -4.91
C ILE A 72 -5.57 -4.97 -6.20
N GLY A 73 -6.43 -5.95 -6.53
CA GLY A 73 -7.14 -6.06 -7.81
C GLY A 73 -6.65 -7.28 -8.58
N THR A 74 -5.43 -7.66 -8.35
CA THR A 74 -4.83 -8.96 -8.68
C THR A 74 -4.07 -9.40 -7.44
N ILE A 75 -3.90 -10.70 -7.25
CA ILE A 75 -3.18 -11.23 -6.11
C ILE A 75 -1.68 -11.08 -6.37
N ILE A 76 -1.00 -10.38 -5.48
CA ILE A 76 0.45 -10.19 -5.53
C ILE A 76 1.10 -10.93 -4.36
N SER A 77 2.34 -11.39 -4.57
CA SER A 77 3.09 -12.17 -3.58
C SER A 77 4.34 -11.44 -3.11
N ASN A 78 4.87 -11.87 -1.96
CA ASN A 78 6.09 -11.32 -1.36
C ASN A 78 5.96 -9.82 -1.11
N VAL A 79 4.98 -9.47 -0.30
CA VAL A 79 4.55 -8.09 -0.10
C VAL A 79 5.09 -7.54 1.21
N ILE A 80 5.60 -6.31 1.17
CA ILE A 80 5.96 -5.56 2.37
C ILE A 80 5.06 -4.33 2.42
N ILE A 81 4.36 -4.15 3.53
CA ILE A 81 3.57 -2.95 3.77
C ILE A 81 4.27 -2.12 4.83
N VAL A 82 4.56 -0.87 4.50
CA VAL A 82 5.16 0.09 5.42
C VAL A 82 4.11 1.16 5.75
N ILE A 83 3.85 1.34 7.03
CA ILE A 83 2.87 2.31 7.53
C ILE A 83 3.63 3.34 8.34
N SER A 84 3.56 4.62 7.93
CA SER A 84 4.27 5.71 8.61
C SER A 84 3.31 6.86 8.87
N PHE A 85 3.19 7.24 10.14
CA PHE A 85 2.31 8.33 10.55
C PHE A 85 3.07 9.43 11.28
N ASP A 86 2.67 10.68 11.02
CA ASP A 86 3.11 11.83 11.82
C ASP A 86 2.35 11.85 13.15
N GLU A 87 1.10 12.23 13.13
CA GLU A 87 0.20 12.19 14.29
C GLU A 87 -1.19 11.76 13.85
N VAL A 88 -1.80 12.54 12.95
CA VAL A 88 -3.16 12.30 12.46
C VAL A 88 -3.15 11.62 11.10
N TYR A 89 -2.20 12.01 10.25
CA TYR A 89 -2.11 11.54 8.88
C TYR A 89 -0.85 10.75 8.64
N GLY A 90 -0.94 9.79 7.76
CA GLY A 90 0.19 8.97 7.38
C GLY A 90 0.03 8.34 6.02
N ASP A 91 1.08 7.62 5.64
CA ASP A 91 1.15 6.94 4.35
C ASP A 91 1.19 5.44 4.53
N VAL A 92 0.55 4.74 3.61
CA VAL A 92 0.64 3.28 3.53
C VAL A 92 1.29 2.95 2.19
N VAL A 93 2.44 2.29 2.24
CA VAL A 93 3.21 1.89 1.07
C VAL A 93 3.20 0.37 0.95
N ILE A 94 2.69 -0.12 -0.18
CA ILE A 94 2.69 -1.55 -0.49
C ILE A 94 3.79 -1.78 -1.52
N ASN A 95 4.79 -2.57 -1.15
CA ASN A 95 5.98 -2.82 -1.96
C ASN A 95 6.02 -4.29 -2.36
N PHE A 96 6.24 -4.57 -3.65
CA PHE A 96 6.23 -5.93 -4.18
C PHE A 96 7.06 -6.02 -5.46
N PRO A 97 7.51 -7.26 -5.84
CA PRO A 97 8.29 -7.44 -7.06
C PRO A 97 7.50 -7.06 -8.31
N SER A 98 8.17 -6.41 -9.26
CA SER A 98 7.51 -5.90 -10.47
C SER A 98 6.87 -7.01 -11.32
N ASN A 99 7.43 -8.23 -11.31
CA ASN A 99 6.91 -9.33 -12.11
C ASN A 99 5.55 -9.86 -11.63
N GLU A 100 5.06 -9.36 -10.50
CA GLU A 100 3.71 -9.71 -10.03
C GLU A 100 2.63 -9.07 -10.91
N ILE A 101 2.92 -7.92 -11.51
CA ILE A 101 2.00 -7.23 -12.44
C ILE A 101 2.55 -7.26 -13.86
N LEU A 102 3.82 -6.91 -14.04
CA LEU A 102 4.45 -6.83 -15.34
C LEU A 102 4.80 -8.24 -15.83
N ASN A 103 4.38 -8.56 -17.03
CA ASN A 103 4.51 -9.90 -17.58
C ASN A 103 5.00 -9.83 -19.02
N THR A 104 5.68 -10.89 -19.52
CA THR A 104 6.09 -10.99 -20.89
C THR A 104 4.89 -11.08 -21.82
N GLU A 105 3.78 -11.65 -21.36
CA GLU A 105 2.54 -11.66 -22.08
C GLU A 105 1.79 -10.34 -21.86
N LYS A 106 1.81 -9.45 -22.83
CA LYS A 106 1.24 -8.10 -22.73
C LYS A 106 -0.26 -8.08 -22.44
N ARG A 107 -1.00 -9.06 -22.93
CA ARG A 107 -2.44 -9.15 -22.68
C ARG A 107 -2.74 -9.40 -21.21
N LEU A 108 -1.96 -10.30 -20.58
CA LEU A 108 -2.11 -10.60 -19.17
C LEU A 108 -1.70 -9.40 -18.31
N GLU A 109 -0.59 -8.75 -18.66
CA GLU A 109 -0.11 -7.56 -17.99
C GLU A 109 -1.18 -6.45 -17.98
N ARG A 110 -1.79 -6.19 -19.14
CA ARG A 110 -2.85 -5.19 -19.26
C ARG A 110 -4.05 -5.54 -18.39
N LYS A 111 -4.45 -6.80 -18.40
CA LYS A 111 -5.58 -7.27 -17.60
C LYS A 111 -5.34 -7.06 -16.11
N LYS A 112 -4.15 -7.39 -15.64
CA LYS A 112 -3.76 -7.19 -14.24
C LYS A 112 -3.74 -5.70 -13.88
N TYR A 113 -3.15 -4.89 -14.73
CA TYR A 113 -3.06 -3.45 -14.51
C TYR A 113 -4.46 -2.82 -14.44
N GLU A 114 -5.35 -3.16 -15.35
CA GLU A 114 -6.72 -2.65 -15.36
C GLU A 114 -7.48 -3.03 -14.07
N ALA A 115 -7.28 -4.24 -13.59
CA ALA A 115 -7.90 -4.71 -12.37
C ALA A 115 -7.36 -3.94 -11.15
N VAL A 116 -6.05 -3.69 -11.10
CA VAL A 116 -5.43 -2.89 -10.05
C VAL A 116 -5.97 -1.46 -10.08
N LEU A 117 -5.98 -0.84 -11.24
CA LEU A 117 -6.46 0.53 -11.41
C LEU A 117 -7.91 0.68 -10.93
N LYS A 118 -8.77 -0.27 -11.31
CA LYS A 118 -10.16 -0.28 -10.88
C LYS A 118 -10.29 -0.34 -9.35
N LYS A 119 -9.52 -1.21 -8.72
CA LYS A 119 -9.57 -1.38 -7.28
C LYS A 119 -9.04 -0.16 -6.53
N ILE A 120 -7.88 0.37 -6.92
CA ILE A 120 -7.31 1.53 -6.23
C ILE A 120 -8.15 2.79 -6.42
N LEU A 121 -8.80 2.93 -7.57
CA LEU A 121 -9.73 4.03 -7.81
C LEU A 121 -10.94 3.93 -6.87
N LEU A 122 -11.46 2.74 -6.65
CA LEU A 122 -12.56 2.52 -5.72
C LEU A 122 -12.14 2.84 -4.28
N ILE A 123 -10.94 2.41 -3.87
CA ILE A 123 -10.39 2.71 -2.56
C ILE A 123 -10.24 4.22 -2.38
N TYR A 124 -9.70 4.91 -3.40
CA TYR A 124 -9.53 6.35 -3.36
C TYR A 124 -10.85 7.09 -3.15
N LYS A 125 -11.93 6.61 -3.77
CA LYS A 125 -13.26 7.21 -3.63
C LYS A 125 -13.89 6.96 -2.26
N ASN A 126 -13.54 5.87 -1.61
CA ASN A 126 -14.18 5.45 -0.36
C ASN A 126 -13.42 5.85 0.90
N ILE A 127 -12.15 6.18 0.79
CA ILE A 127 -11.31 6.58 1.92
C ILE A 127 -10.73 7.96 1.64
N ASP A 128 -10.82 8.86 2.60
CA ASP A 128 -10.25 10.18 2.50
C ASP A 128 -8.73 10.12 2.49
N MET A 129 -8.12 10.61 1.43
CA MET A 129 -6.67 10.64 1.24
C MET A 129 -6.29 11.68 0.17
N SER A 130 -5.02 12.07 0.13
CA SER A 130 -4.56 13.05 -0.86
C SER A 130 -4.47 12.47 -2.25
N LYS A 131 -3.81 11.31 -2.36
CA LYS A 131 -3.57 10.69 -3.67
C LYS A 131 -3.13 9.25 -3.53
N VAL A 132 -3.18 8.54 -4.65
CA VAL A 132 -2.61 7.19 -4.80
C VAL A 132 -1.56 7.26 -5.89
N LEU A 133 -0.39 6.68 -5.62
CA LEU A 133 0.70 6.55 -6.58
C LEU A 133 0.98 5.08 -6.82
N LEU A 134 1.16 4.71 -8.07
CA LEU A 134 1.64 3.38 -8.47
C LEU A 134 2.82 3.58 -9.39
N GLY A 135 3.96 2.99 -9.07
CA GLY A 135 5.15 3.16 -9.90
C GLY A 135 6.30 2.28 -9.47
N TYR A 136 7.40 2.36 -10.21
CA TYR A 136 8.65 1.74 -9.81
C TYR A 136 9.20 2.49 -8.61
N GLU A 137 9.92 1.80 -7.75
CA GLU A 137 10.52 2.39 -6.56
C GLU A 137 11.68 3.35 -6.94
N PRO A 138 11.65 4.62 -6.55
CA PRO A 138 10.63 5.31 -5.75
C PRO A 138 9.49 5.88 -6.60
N ALA A 139 8.26 5.49 -6.30
CA ALA A 139 7.11 5.91 -7.10
C ALA A 139 6.80 7.41 -7.00
N GLU A 140 7.37 8.10 -6.04
CA GLU A 140 7.22 9.54 -5.89
C GLU A 140 7.95 10.32 -7.00
N ASP A 141 8.97 9.71 -7.62
CA ASP A 141 9.65 10.30 -8.77
C ASP A 141 8.77 10.22 -10.01
N GLU A 142 8.61 11.35 -10.70
CA GLU A 142 7.82 11.43 -11.93
C GLU A 142 8.28 10.43 -12.99
N ASP A 143 9.59 10.19 -13.09
CA ASP A 143 10.15 9.26 -14.07
C ASP A 143 9.80 7.80 -13.78
N MET A 144 9.47 7.49 -12.55
CA MET A 144 9.15 6.12 -12.11
C MET A 144 7.64 5.86 -12.07
N LEU A 145 6.83 6.90 -12.19
CA LEU A 145 5.39 6.82 -12.01
C LEU A 145 4.72 6.06 -13.16
N ILE A 146 3.85 5.13 -12.81
CA ILE A 146 2.98 4.41 -13.76
C ILE A 146 1.62 5.11 -13.80
N CYS A 147 1.01 5.36 -12.66
CA CYS A 147 -0.23 6.12 -12.59
C CYS A 147 -0.36 6.87 -11.27
N ARG A 148 -1.16 7.92 -11.28
CA ARG A 148 -1.51 8.71 -10.10
C ARG A 148 -3.01 8.97 -10.10
N ILE A 149 -3.62 8.85 -8.95
CA ILE A 149 -5.02 9.21 -8.72
C ILE A 149 -5.04 10.32 -7.69
N ASP A 150 -5.63 11.46 -8.03
CA ASP A 150 -5.79 12.58 -7.11
C ASP A 150 -7.10 13.33 -7.41
N GLU A 151 -7.27 14.50 -6.82
CA GLU A 151 -8.48 15.31 -7.00
C GLU A 151 -8.73 15.73 -8.46
N ASN A 152 -7.68 15.71 -9.30
CA ASN A 152 -7.77 16.04 -10.70
C ASN A 152 -8.09 14.84 -11.59
N GLY A 153 -8.20 13.66 -11.01
CA GLY A 153 -8.53 12.43 -11.73
C GLY A 153 -7.37 11.47 -11.84
N VAL A 154 -7.42 10.64 -12.88
CA VAL A 154 -6.41 9.61 -13.12
C VAL A 154 -5.40 10.11 -14.15
N TYR A 155 -4.13 10.09 -13.77
CA TYR A 155 -3.01 10.33 -14.68
C TYR A 155 -2.29 9.01 -14.92
N GLU A 156 -2.03 8.71 -16.19
CA GLU A 156 -1.25 7.54 -16.57
C GLU A 156 -0.02 7.97 -17.34
N SER A 157 1.11 7.36 -17.03
CA SER A 157 2.36 7.65 -17.72
C SER A 157 2.28 7.18 -19.17
N ASN A 158 2.80 7.99 -20.11
CA ASN A 158 2.87 7.65 -21.53
C ASN A 158 4.13 6.84 -21.86
N SER A 159 5.01 6.59 -20.90
CA SER A 159 6.19 5.80 -21.16
C SER A 159 5.77 4.37 -21.49
N ASN A 160 6.37 3.81 -22.54
CA ASN A 160 6.12 2.44 -22.94
C ASN A 160 6.77 1.49 -21.93
N HIS A 161 5.92 0.80 -21.24
CA HIS A 161 6.37 -0.21 -20.29
C HIS A 161 6.39 -1.59 -20.92
#